data_aae8649f6af915abb80f6e85985566fc
#
_entry.id   aae8649f6af915abb80f6e85985566fc
#
_cell.length_a   1.000
_cell.length_b   1.000
_cell.length_c   1.000
_cell.angle_alpha   90.00
_cell.angle_beta   90.00
_cell.angle_gamma   90.00
#
_symmetry.space_group_name_H-M   'P 1'
#
loop_
_entity.id
_entity.type
_entity.pdbx_description
1 polymer ?
#
loop_
_entity_poly.entity_id
_entity_poly.type
_entity_poly.pdbx_seq_one_letter_code
_entity_poly.pdbx_strand_id
1 'polypeptide(L)'
;MSVKVNGLDHLVINVTDVVRSVAWYSRILGMEVKVFDPGKGKTPRTSLVFGNQKINVRPCDADKVDWFTADHEAAGSDDLCFLTSSTPDE
;
A
#
# COMPACT_ATOMS: atom_id res chain seq x y z
N MET A 1 -20.01 -14.94 20.84
CA MET A 1 -19.60 -13.53 20.97
C MET A 1 -19.13 -13.00 19.64
N SER A 2 -19.58 -11.84 19.22
CA SER A 2 -19.18 -11.25 17.96
C SER A 2 -18.22 -10.09 18.17
N VAL A 3 -17.31 -9.91 17.22
CA VAL A 3 -16.39 -8.78 17.17
C VAL A 3 -16.95 -7.80 16.16
N LYS A 4 -16.93 -6.51 16.52
CA LYS A 4 -17.36 -5.46 15.62
C LYS A 4 -16.14 -4.76 15.03
N VAL A 5 -15.98 -4.86 13.71
CA VAL A 5 -14.88 -4.21 13.01
C VAL A 5 -15.22 -2.76 12.74
N ASN A 6 -14.29 -1.84 12.99
CA ASN A 6 -14.50 -0.41 12.82
C ASN A 6 -13.88 0.16 11.55
N GLY A 7 -13.00 -0.57 10.90
CA GLY A 7 -12.37 -0.10 9.68
C GLY A 7 -11.14 -0.92 9.32
N LEU A 8 -10.45 -0.47 8.30
CA LEU A 8 -9.17 -1.05 7.90
C LEU A 8 -8.03 -0.25 8.54
N ASP A 9 -7.05 -0.96 9.09
CA ASP A 9 -5.80 -0.32 9.47
C ASP A 9 -4.99 0.01 8.21
N HIS A 10 -4.83 -0.97 7.36
CA HIS A 10 -4.12 -0.80 6.09
C HIS A 10 -4.52 -1.88 5.10
N LEU A 11 -4.16 -1.63 3.84
CA LEU A 11 -4.28 -2.58 2.75
C LEU A 11 -2.89 -2.79 2.17
N VAL A 12 -2.61 -3.97 1.66
CA VAL A 12 -1.33 -4.27 1.01
C VAL A 12 -1.57 -4.50 -0.47
N ILE A 13 -0.83 -3.79 -1.32
CA ILE A 13 -0.81 -4.08 -2.75
C ILE A 13 0.57 -4.64 -3.12
N ASN A 14 0.58 -5.61 -4.01
CA ASN A 14 1.81 -6.21 -4.52
C ASN A 14 2.11 -5.62 -5.89
N VAL A 15 3.34 -5.13 -6.07
CA VAL A 15 3.74 -4.44 -7.30
C VAL A 15 5.06 -4.99 -7.80
N THR A 16 5.32 -4.85 -9.09
CA THR A 16 6.60 -5.25 -9.69
C THR A 16 7.69 -4.22 -9.46
N ASP A 17 7.31 -2.93 -9.37
CA ASP A 17 8.26 -1.83 -9.24
C ASP A 17 7.73 -0.85 -8.18
N VAL A 18 8.29 -0.92 -6.98
CA VAL A 18 7.85 -0.10 -5.85
C VAL A 18 8.09 1.38 -6.14
N VAL A 19 9.28 1.73 -6.65
CA VAL A 19 9.64 3.14 -6.88
C VAL A 19 8.67 3.77 -7.87
N ARG A 20 8.39 3.08 -8.96
CA ARG A 20 7.48 3.58 -10.00
C ARG A 20 6.05 3.69 -9.49
N SER A 21 5.59 2.68 -8.78
CA SER A 21 4.22 2.67 -8.24
C SER A 21 4.03 3.79 -7.22
N VAL A 22 4.97 3.94 -6.29
CA VAL A 22 4.92 4.97 -5.26
C VAL A 22 4.93 6.36 -5.90
N ALA A 23 5.77 6.59 -6.90
CA ALA A 23 5.83 7.86 -7.59
C ALA A 23 4.49 8.19 -8.25
N TRP A 24 3.83 7.21 -8.84
CA TRP A 24 2.53 7.41 -9.49
C TRP A 24 1.45 7.80 -8.47
N TYR A 25 1.30 7.02 -7.40
CA TYR A 25 0.28 7.30 -6.38
C TYR A 25 0.52 8.62 -5.69
N SER A 26 1.77 8.96 -5.41
CA SER A 26 2.13 10.22 -4.77
C SER A 26 1.85 11.42 -5.68
N ARG A 27 2.29 11.34 -6.94
CA ARG A 27 2.19 12.47 -7.86
C ARG A 27 0.78 12.65 -8.42
N ILE A 28 0.11 11.56 -8.80
CA ILE A 28 -1.19 11.63 -9.45
C ILE A 28 -2.33 11.71 -8.43
N LEU A 29 -2.25 10.93 -7.36
CA LEU A 29 -3.32 10.87 -6.36
C LEU A 29 -3.01 11.63 -5.08
N GLY A 30 -1.85 12.29 -4.99
CA GLY A 30 -1.51 13.15 -3.87
C GLY A 30 -1.29 12.43 -2.55
N MET A 31 -0.99 11.15 -2.58
CA MET A 31 -0.75 10.38 -1.36
C MET A 31 0.62 10.70 -0.77
N GLU A 32 0.72 10.71 0.55
CA GLU A 32 1.97 10.95 1.26
C GLU A 32 2.77 9.67 1.36
N VAL A 33 4.06 9.74 1.06
CA VAL A 33 4.95 8.57 1.10
C VAL A 33 5.63 8.49 2.46
N LYS A 34 5.57 7.33 3.09
CA LYS A 34 6.28 7.05 4.33
C LYS A 34 7.04 5.75 4.20
N VAL A 35 8.29 5.74 4.67
CA VAL A 35 9.14 4.56 4.63
C VAL A 35 9.43 4.12 6.05
N PHE A 36 9.22 2.82 6.30
CA PHE A 36 9.55 2.19 7.57
C PHE A 36 10.66 1.18 7.34
N ASP A 37 11.76 1.32 8.09
CA ASP A 37 12.87 0.38 8.04
C ASP A 37 12.83 -0.48 9.30
N PRO A 38 12.50 -1.78 9.18
CA PRO A 38 12.46 -2.66 10.35
C PRO A 38 13.85 -3.03 10.88
N GLY A 39 14.92 -2.70 10.15
CA GLY A 39 16.28 -3.04 10.55
C GLY A 39 16.61 -4.50 10.39
N LYS A 40 17.75 -4.93 10.93
CA LYS A 40 18.20 -6.34 10.96
C LYS A 40 18.22 -7.00 9.57
N GLY A 41 18.55 -6.23 8.53
CA GLY A 41 18.63 -6.76 7.17
C GLY A 41 17.28 -7.03 6.51
N LYS A 42 16.18 -6.67 7.14
CA LYS A 42 14.85 -6.82 6.56
C LYS A 42 14.56 -5.73 5.55
N THR A 43 13.66 -6.04 4.62
CA THR A 43 13.28 -5.11 3.56
C THR A 43 12.57 -3.89 4.12
N PRO A 44 13.00 -2.65 3.80
CA PRO A 44 12.25 -1.45 4.14
C PRO A 44 10.87 -1.49 3.50
N ARG A 45 9.87 -0.95 4.22
CA ARG A 45 8.49 -0.98 3.78
C ARG A 45 8.01 0.43 3.49
N THR A 46 7.43 0.62 2.32
CA THR A 46 6.90 1.91 1.89
C THR A 46 5.38 1.90 2.00
N SER A 47 4.85 2.96 2.59
CA SER A 47 3.41 3.15 2.74
C SER A 47 2.98 4.42 2.03
N LEU A 48 1.76 4.40 1.50
CA LEU A 48 1.08 5.54 0.91
C LEU A 48 -0.05 5.93 1.85
N VAL A 49 0.00 7.16 2.37
CA VAL A 49 -0.95 7.61 3.39
C VAL A 49 -1.89 8.65 2.80
N PHE A 50 -3.17 8.49 3.07
CA PHE A 50 -4.21 9.41 2.63
C PHE A 50 -5.36 9.38 3.63
N GLY A 51 -5.88 10.56 3.99
CA GLY A 51 -6.90 10.63 5.03
C GLY A 51 -6.42 9.95 6.31
N ASN A 52 -7.22 9.03 6.83
CA ASN A 52 -6.86 8.23 8.02
C ASN A 52 -6.49 6.79 7.64
N GLN A 53 -6.14 6.55 6.38
CA GLN A 53 -5.85 5.21 5.87
C GLN A 53 -4.48 5.15 5.22
N LYS A 54 -4.02 3.93 4.97
CA LYS A 54 -2.75 3.73 4.27
C LYS A 54 -2.76 2.46 3.43
N ILE A 55 -1.93 2.47 2.40
CA ILE A 55 -1.65 1.31 1.57
C ILE A 55 -0.17 1.00 1.71
N ASN A 56 0.16 -0.22 2.10
CA ASN A 56 1.54 -0.69 2.10
C ASN A 56 1.87 -1.25 0.72
N VAL A 57 2.96 -0.75 0.11
CA VAL A 57 3.36 -1.17 -1.22
C VAL A 57 4.44 -2.23 -1.08
N ARG A 58 4.11 -3.46 -1.46
CA ARG A 58 4.99 -4.63 -1.30
C ARG A 58 5.55 -5.04 -2.65
N PRO A 59 6.89 -5.24 -2.76
CA PRO A 59 7.42 -5.88 -3.96
C PRO A 59 6.84 -7.29 -4.07
N CYS A 60 6.28 -7.65 -5.21
CA CYS A 60 5.60 -8.94 -5.34
C CYS A 60 6.55 -10.13 -5.18
N ASP A 61 7.86 -9.93 -5.34
CA ASP A 61 8.88 -10.95 -5.17
C ASP A 61 9.53 -10.94 -3.77
N ALA A 62 9.01 -10.12 -2.84
CA ALA A 62 9.54 -10.11 -1.47
C ALA A 62 9.33 -11.46 -0.80
N ASP A 63 10.25 -11.82 0.10
CA ASP A 63 10.19 -13.08 0.84
C ASP A 63 8.95 -13.10 1.75
N LYS A 64 8.14 -14.13 1.64
CA LYS A 64 6.93 -14.27 2.45
C LYS A 64 7.22 -14.54 3.93
N VAL A 65 8.40 -15.03 4.26
CA VAL A 65 8.79 -15.20 5.66
C VAL A 65 9.10 -13.85 6.29
N ASP A 66 9.78 -12.98 5.56
CA ASP A 66 10.08 -11.61 6.00
C ASP A 66 8.82 -10.73 5.92
N TRP A 67 8.06 -10.87 4.84
CA TRP A 67 6.86 -10.06 4.60
C TRP A 67 5.73 -10.94 4.09
N PHE A 68 4.95 -11.45 5.03
CA PHE A 68 3.81 -12.32 4.73
C PHE A 68 2.75 -11.56 3.93
N THR A 69 2.12 -12.25 2.99
CA THR A 69 1.04 -11.70 2.17
C THR A 69 0.07 -12.81 1.78
N ALA A 70 -0.85 -12.50 0.87
CA ALA A 70 -1.83 -13.46 0.37
C ALA A 70 -1.14 -14.67 -0.31
N ASP A 71 -1.85 -15.79 -0.37
CA ASP A 71 -1.33 -17.02 -1.00
C ASP A 71 -0.96 -16.80 -2.47
N HIS A 72 -1.72 -15.97 -3.16
CA HIS A 72 -1.51 -15.67 -4.59
C HIS A 72 -1.25 -14.18 -4.76
N GLU A 73 -0.04 -13.75 -4.42
CA GLU A 73 0.37 -12.38 -4.65
C GLU A 73 0.64 -12.17 -6.13
N ALA A 74 -0.04 -11.17 -6.70
CA ALA A 74 0.13 -10.85 -8.11
C ALA A 74 0.05 -9.34 -8.30
N ALA A 75 1.02 -8.77 -9.04
CA ALA A 75 0.96 -7.36 -9.41
C ALA A 75 -0.26 -7.12 -10.30
N GLY A 76 -0.94 -5.98 -10.08
CA GLY A 76 -2.11 -5.61 -10.88
C GLY A 76 -3.39 -6.35 -10.52
N SER A 77 -3.42 -7.04 -9.38
CA SER A 77 -4.61 -7.80 -8.97
C SER A 77 -5.61 -6.99 -8.15
N ASP A 78 -5.24 -5.81 -7.69
CA ASP A 78 -6.12 -4.98 -6.87
C ASP A 78 -7.08 -4.18 -7.72
N ASP A 79 -8.26 -3.93 -7.16
CA ASP A 79 -9.31 -3.13 -7.78
C ASP A 79 -9.81 -2.18 -6.71
N LEU A 80 -9.39 -0.92 -6.76
CA LEU A 80 -9.62 0.05 -5.70
C LEU A 80 -10.40 1.24 -6.22
N CYS A 81 -11.29 1.76 -5.38
CA CYS A 81 -12.06 2.96 -5.66
C CYS A 81 -11.77 3.98 -4.55
N PHE A 82 -11.38 5.18 -4.95
CA PHE A 82 -11.08 6.26 -4.00
C PHE A 82 -12.13 7.35 -4.10
N LEU A 83 -12.34 8.02 -2.96
CA LEU A 83 -13.20 9.20 -2.88
C LEU A 83 -12.31 10.44 -2.84
N THR A 84 -12.76 11.49 -3.52
CA THR A 84 -12.05 12.76 -3.51
C THR A 84 -13.06 13.90 -3.48
N SER A 85 -12.67 15.01 -2.86
CA SER A 85 -13.42 16.27 -2.94
C SER A 85 -12.88 17.18 -4.04
N SER A 86 -11.81 16.77 -4.72
CA SER A 86 -11.25 17.53 -5.83
C SER A 86 -12.20 17.51 -7.02
N THR A 87 -12.19 18.58 -7.81
CA THR A 87 -13.00 18.65 -9.05
C THR A 87 -12.23 17.98 -10.20
N PRO A 88 -12.93 17.59 -11.28
CA PRO A 88 -12.26 17.00 -12.44
C PRO A 88 -11.20 17.90 -13.09
N ASP A 89 -11.26 19.21 -12.85
CA ASP A 89 -10.32 20.18 -13.44
C ASP A 89 -9.02 20.31 -12.65
N GLU A 90 -8.93 19.68 -11.50
CA GLU A 90 -7.76 19.75 -10.64
C GLU A 90 -6.70 18.67 -10.92
#